data_4651d2f36383db3b40c8383fa657b607
#
_entry.id   4651d2f36383db3b40c8383fa657b607
#
_cell.length_a   1.000
_cell.length_b   1.000
_cell.length_c   1.000
_cell.angle_alpha   90.00
_cell.angle_beta   90.00
_cell.angle_gamma   90.00
#
_symmetry.space_group_name_H-M   'P 1'
#
loop_
_entity.id
_entity.type
_entity.pdbx_description
1 polymer ?
#
loop_
_entity_poly.entity_id
_entity_poly.type
_entity_poly.pdbx_seq_one_letter_code
_entity_poly.pdbx_strand_id
1 'polypeptide(L)'
;MKTCNLKKKTLVLLLIGTIFLTYSFKSNFFEVAKQIEIYNTLFKELNMYYVDEINPAEFTNKAIKNTLKNLDPYTNFYTEQDVETAKIKRAGAYGGIGVAVYYTKKGIEIREIYKGFSADKAGLKVGDVITSIDNQSIINMGREQLSMFLKGTPNSTFSIEYERQGNLVKKEITRDKIILNPVPFSEMIDEETGYIVLTSFSEKASSEVKKAYRKLKKAGMTKLVFDLRSNPGGSLLESIRISNFFLPKGKEIVRTKAKIKKWSNTYKTKNNPLDLEIPIVVLVNERSASASEIVSGSLQDYDRAVIMGKRSFGKGLVQRYR
;
A
#
# COMPACT_ATOMS: atom_id res chain seq x y z
N MET A 1 33.28 -34.02 -58.45
CA MET A 1 33.52 -34.44 -57.05
C MET A 1 33.57 -33.29 -56.00
N LYS A 2 33.61 -31.99 -56.40
CA LYS A 2 33.69 -30.86 -55.41
C LYS A 2 32.34 -30.43 -54.74
N THR A 3 31.22 -30.71 -55.39
CA THR A 3 29.88 -30.24 -54.85
C THR A 3 29.30 -31.12 -53.72
N CYS A 4 29.72 -32.39 -53.61
CA CYS A 4 29.28 -33.34 -52.59
C CYS A 4 29.92 -33.03 -51.23
N ASN A 5 31.12 -32.48 -51.17
CA ASN A 5 31.83 -32.11 -49.95
C ASN A 5 31.29 -30.81 -49.32
N LEU A 6 30.76 -29.90 -50.13
CA LEU A 6 30.18 -28.64 -49.63
C LEU A 6 28.87 -28.88 -48.90
N LYS A 7 28.00 -29.74 -49.44
CA LYS A 7 26.72 -30.14 -48.80
C LYS A 7 26.94 -30.87 -47.48
N LYS A 8 27.95 -31.72 -47.35
CA LYS A 8 28.32 -32.40 -46.09
C LYS A 8 28.81 -31.39 -45.03
N LYS A 9 29.64 -30.41 -45.40
CA LYS A 9 30.12 -29.38 -44.48
C LYS A 9 29.00 -28.48 -43.99
N THR A 10 28.05 -28.10 -44.86
CA THR A 10 26.87 -27.30 -44.48
C THR A 10 25.94 -28.09 -43.55
N LEU A 11 25.75 -29.38 -43.77
CA LEU A 11 24.94 -30.23 -42.90
C LEU A 11 25.56 -30.38 -41.50
N VAL A 12 26.87 -30.54 -41.41
CA VAL A 12 27.60 -30.64 -40.14
C VAL A 12 27.55 -29.30 -39.37
N LEU A 13 27.67 -28.16 -40.05
CA LEU A 13 27.53 -26.83 -39.45
C LEU A 13 26.09 -26.57 -38.94
N LEU A 14 25.07 -27.02 -39.68
CA LEU A 14 23.67 -26.96 -39.22
C LEU A 14 23.43 -27.85 -38.00
N LEU A 15 24.01 -29.06 -37.98
CA LEU A 15 23.91 -30.00 -36.85
C LEU A 15 24.60 -29.44 -35.58
N ILE A 16 25.77 -28.83 -35.73
CA ILE A 16 26.49 -28.16 -34.64
C ILE A 16 25.71 -26.96 -34.15
N GLY A 17 25.13 -26.16 -35.05
CA GLY A 17 24.29 -25.02 -34.73
C GLY A 17 23.01 -25.41 -33.95
N THR A 18 22.35 -26.51 -34.32
CA THR A 18 21.18 -27.04 -33.59
C THR A 18 21.56 -27.59 -32.22
N ILE A 19 22.71 -28.26 -32.09
CA ILE A 19 23.23 -28.73 -30.79
C ILE A 19 23.56 -27.53 -29.87
N PHE A 20 24.18 -26.47 -30.38
CA PHE A 20 24.48 -25.28 -29.61
C PHE A 20 23.20 -24.54 -29.17
N LEU A 21 22.17 -24.47 -30.02
CA LEU A 21 20.87 -23.88 -29.68
C LEU A 21 20.14 -24.68 -28.59
N THR A 22 20.22 -26.01 -28.61
CA THR A 22 19.60 -26.87 -27.58
C THR A 22 20.34 -26.81 -26.24
N TYR A 23 21.65 -26.60 -26.25
CA TYR A 23 22.44 -26.45 -25.01
C TYR A 23 22.17 -25.10 -24.29
N SER A 24 21.92 -24.04 -25.05
CA SER A 24 21.72 -22.70 -24.48
C SER A 24 20.37 -22.51 -23.73
N PHE A 25 19.38 -23.38 -24.01
CA PHE A 25 18.06 -23.30 -23.36
C PHE A 25 17.89 -24.21 -22.13
N LYS A 26 18.86 -25.05 -21.80
CA LYS A 26 18.66 -26.17 -20.85
C LYS A 26 18.82 -25.85 -19.36
N SER A 27 19.46 -24.75 -18.95
CA SER A 27 19.87 -24.72 -17.53
C SER A 27 18.81 -24.22 -16.57
N ASN A 28 18.05 -23.16 -16.89
CA ASN A 28 17.16 -22.53 -15.89
C ASN A 28 15.79 -23.20 -15.74
N PHE A 29 15.15 -23.63 -16.83
CA PHE A 29 13.81 -24.23 -16.74
C PHE A 29 13.83 -25.65 -16.11
N PHE A 30 14.84 -26.43 -16.39
CA PHE A 30 14.98 -27.76 -15.80
C PHE A 30 15.24 -27.65 -14.29
N GLU A 31 16.14 -26.76 -13.89
CA GLU A 31 16.42 -26.53 -12.47
C GLU A 31 15.21 -26.01 -11.72
N VAL A 32 14.46 -25.07 -12.28
CA VAL A 32 13.21 -24.58 -11.70
C VAL A 32 12.19 -25.71 -11.55
N ALA A 33 11.98 -26.54 -12.57
CA ALA A 33 11.05 -27.66 -12.52
C ALA A 33 11.44 -28.67 -11.44
N LYS A 34 12.73 -29.02 -11.35
CA LYS A 34 13.28 -29.91 -10.33
C LYS A 34 13.07 -29.38 -8.92
N GLN A 35 13.31 -28.08 -8.68
CA GLN A 35 13.12 -27.48 -7.36
C GLN A 35 11.64 -27.42 -6.97
N ILE A 36 10.72 -27.21 -7.91
CA ILE A 36 9.28 -27.28 -7.66
C ILE A 36 8.88 -28.71 -7.27
N GLU A 37 9.40 -29.72 -7.95
CA GLU A 37 9.11 -31.15 -7.63
C GLU A 37 9.62 -31.51 -6.23
N ILE A 38 10.83 -31.10 -5.88
CA ILE A 38 11.40 -31.31 -4.52
C ILE A 38 10.49 -30.67 -3.47
N TYR A 39 10.05 -29.42 -3.68
CA TYR A 39 9.19 -28.73 -2.75
C TYR A 39 7.82 -29.42 -2.60
N ASN A 40 7.20 -29.82 -3.70
CA ASN A 40 5.92 -30.55 -3.70
C ASN A 40 6.03 -31.90 -2.98
N THR A 41 7.11 -32.64 -3.21
CA THR A 41 7.38 -33.91 -2.53
C THR A 41 7.54 -33.70 -1.04
N LEU A 42 8.39 -32.75 -0.61
CA LEU A 42 8.55 -32.41 0.80
C LEU A 42 7.21 -32.05 1.47
N PHE A 43 6.41 -31.21 0.81
CA PHE A 43 5.12 -30.78 1.35
C PHE A 43 4.13 -31.95 1.51
N LYS A 44 4.10 -32.87 0.53
CA LYS A 44 3.29 -34.09 0.55
C LYS A 44 3.74 -35.03 1.69
N GLU A 45 5.04 -35.29 1.80
CA GLU A 45 5.61 -36.15 2.84
C GLU A 45 5.33 -35.63 4.24
N LEU A 46 5.50 -34.31 4.45
CA LEU A 46 5.18 -33.68 5.73
C LEU A 46 3.69 -33.84 6.11
N ASN A 47 2.77 -33.60 5.17
CA ASN A 47 1.34 -33.75 5.43
C ASN A 47 0.91 -35.20 5.69
N MET A 48 1.65 -36.20 5.15
CA MET A 48 1.29 -37.61 5.33
C MET A 48 1.94 -38.26 6.56
N TYR A 49 3.15 -37.82 6.93
CA TYR A 49 3.95 -38.59 7.90
C TYR A 49 4.45 -37.77 9.10
N TYR A 50 4.23 -36.46 9.14
CA TYR A 50 4.63 -35.68 10.32
C TYR A 50 3.74 -36.04 11.52
N VAL A 51 4.34 -36.08 12.72
CA VAL A 51 3.69 -36.58 13.94
C VAL A 51 2.50 -35.73 14.37
N ASP A 52 2.57 -34.40 14.18
CA ASP A 52 1.49 -33.48 14.49
C ASP A 52 0.69 -33.09 13.26
N GLU A 53 -0.56 -32.69 13.44
CA GLU A 53 -1.39 -32.17 12.36
C GLU A 53 -0.85 -30.84 11.83
N ILE A 54 -0.55 -30.76 10.53
CA ILE A 54 -0.07 -29.56 9.88
C ILE A 54 -1.25 -28.89 9.17
N ASN A 55 -1.45 -27.58 9.45
CA ASN A 55 -2.34 -26.76 8.64
C ASN A 55 -1.64 -26.39 7.33
N PRO A 56 -2.08 -26.92 6.16
CA PRO A 56 -1.38 -26.73 4.89
C PRO A 56 -1.31 -25.26 4.45
N ALA A 57 -2.38 -24.49 4.70
CA ALA A 57 -2.44 -23.07 4.31
C ALA A 57 -1.47 -22.21 5.14
N GLU A 58 -1.44 -22.43 6.46
CA GLU A 58 -0.54 -21.70 7.36
C GLU A 58 0.92 -22.03 7.05
N PHE A 59 1.24 -23.33 6.86
CA PHE A 59 2.57 -23.79 6.51
C PHE A 59 3.06 -23.16 5.21
N THR A 60 2.23 -23.20 4.14
CA THR A 60 2.55 -22.63 2.84
C THR A 60 2.75 -21.12 2.92
N ASN A 61 1.86 -20.40 3.59
CA ASN A 61 1.96 -18.96 3.78
C ASN A 61 3.26 -18.56 4.49
N LYS A 62 3.63 -19.33 5.52
CA LYS A 62 4.87 -19.13 6.29
C LYS A 62 6.12 -19.40 5.44
N ALA A 63 6.11 -20.47 4.64
CA ALA A 63 7.19 -20.81 3.73
C ALA A 63 7.40 -19.71 2.67
N ILE A 64 6.34 -19.25 2.01
CA ILE A 64 6.38 -18.16 1.01
C ILE A 64 6.94 -16.87 1.66
N LYS A 65 6.38 -16.46 2.80
CA LYS A 65 6.84 -15.26 3.51
C LYS A 65 8.31 -15.33 3.89
N ASN A 66 8.79 -16.49 4.36
CA ASN A 66 10.21 -16.67 4.70
C ASN A 66 11.13 -16.65 3.47
N THR A 67 10.71 -17.23 2.36
CA THR A 67 11.45 -17.18 1.09
C THR A 67 11.62 -15.73 0.61
N LEU A 68 10.56 -14.94 0.64
CA LEU A 68 10.59 -13.56 0.17
C LEU A 68 11.41 -12.62 1.04
N LYS A 69 11.50 -12.87 2.35
CA LYS A 69 12.34 -12.07 3.28
C LYS A 69 13.81 -11.97 2.86
N ASN A 70 14.31 -12.97 2.15
CA ASN A 70 15.70 -13.02 1.71
C ASN A 70 15.97 -12.21 0.43
N LEU A 71 14.93 -11.66 -0.22
CA LEU A 71 15.06 -10.89 -1.45
C LEU A 71 15.26 -9.40 -1.12
N ASP A 72 14.27 -8.80 -0.49
CA ASP A 72 14.25 -7.39 -0.09
C ASP A 72 13.07 -7.14 0.88
N PRO A 73 13.04 -6.01 1.61
CA PRO A 73 11.97 -5.74 2.58
C PRO A 73 10.63 -5.33 1.95
N TYR A 74 10.54 -5.19 0.63
CA TYR A 74 9.37 -4.67 -0.07
C TYR A 74 8.66 -5.71 -0.93
N THR A 75 9.32 -6.83 -1.27
CA THR A 75 8.71 -7.97 -1.96
C THR A 75 7.97 -8.83 -0.95
N ASN A 76 6.65 -8.71 -0.94
CA ASN A 76 5.80 -9.36 0.06
C ASN A 76 4.73 -10.23 -0.60
N PHE A 77 4.40 -11.33 0.06
CA PHE A 77 3.22 -12.11 -0.24
C PHE A 77 2.02 -11.55 0.52
N TYR A 78 0.96 -11.30 -0.20
CA TYR A 78 -0.31 -10.83 0.34
C TYR A 78 -1.35 -11.94 0.23
N THR A 79 -1.97 -12.30 1.32
CA THR A 79 -3.18 -13.12 1.34
C THR A 79 -4.35 -12.34 0.73
N GLU A 80 -5.46 -12.99 0.42
CA GLU A 80 -6.67 -12.30 -0.06
C GLU A 80 -7.10 -11.18 0.89
N GLN A 81 -6.99 -11.42 2.19
CA GLN A 81 -7.32 -10.45 3.24
C GLN A 81 -6.34 -9.26 3.25
N ASP A 82 -5.04 -9.50 3.03
CA ASP A 82 -4.03 -8.44 2.89
C ASP A 82 -4.29 -7.58 1.65
N VAL A 83 -4.71 -8.20 0.54
CA VAL A 83 -5.07 -7.51 -0.71
C VAL A 83 -6.27 -6.58 -0.49
N GLU A 84 -7.30 -7.05 0.21
CA GLU A 84 -8.48 -6.23 0.54
C GLU A 84 -8.11 -5.03 1.42
N THR A 85 -7.30 -5.26 2.46
CA THR A 85 -6.77 -4.19 3.32
C THR A 85 -5.96 -3.16 2.51
N ALA A 86 -5.15 -3.61 1.56
CA ALA A 86 -4.36 -2.73 0.71
C ALA A 86 -5.22 -1.91 -0.26
N LYS A 87 -6.29 -2.49 -0.82
CA LYS A 87 -7.30 -1.76 -1.63
C LYS A 87 -7.97 -0.65 -0.82
N ILE A 88 -8.39 -0.96 0.40
CA ILE A 88 -8.99 -0.01 1.34
C ILE A 88 -8.06 1.19 1.58
N LYS A 89 -6.79 0.94 1.93
CA LYS A 89 -5.80 2.01 2.15
C LYS A 89 -5.61 2.89 0.91
N ARG A 90 -5.61 2.28 -0.27
CA ARG A 90 -5.46 3.00 -1.55
C ARG A 90 -6.67 3.87 -1.87
N ALA A 91 -7.86 3.34 -1.70
CA ALA A 91 -9.11 4.06 -1.95
C ALA A 91 -9.32 5.23 -0.97
N GLY A 92 -8.59 5.26 0.16
CA GLY A 92 -8.77 6.26 1.21
C GLY A 92 -10.12 6.14 1.93
N ALA A 93 -10.72 4.94 1.89
CA ALA A 93 -11.95 4.63 2.60
C ALA A 93 -11.93 3.14 3.00
N TYR A 94 -12.56 2.81 4.13
CA TYR A 94 -12.73 1.44 4.60
C TYR A 94 -14.12 1.24 5.21
N GLY A 95 -14.56 -0.02 5.29
CA GLY A 95 -15.71 -0.39 6.07
C GLY A 95 -15.36 -0.46 7.54
N GLY A 96 -16.05 0.31 8.36
CA GLY A 96 -15.87 0.34 9.81
C GLY A 96 -17.18 0.61 10.51
N ILE A 97 -17.21 0.49 11.83
CA ILE A 97 -18.45 0.67 12.61
C ILE A 97 -18.53 2.02 13.34
N GLY A 98 -17.54 2.91 13.17
CA GLY A 98 -17.54 4.23 13.78
C GLY A 98 -17.24 4.21 15.28
N VAL A 99 -16.17 3.53 15.69
CA VAL A 99 -15.71 3.48 17.09
C VAL A 99 -14.22 3.77 17.21
N ALA A 100 -13.79 4.34 18.33
CA ALA A 100 -12.42 4.27 18.80
C ALA A 100 -12.31 3.14 19.83
N VAL A 101 -11.28 2.32 19.72
CA VAL A 101 -11.14 1.09 20.51
C VAL A 101 -9.79 0.98 21.20
N TYR A 102 -9.77 0.24 22.30
CA TYR A 102 -8.57 -0.22 22.97
C TYR A 102 -8.48 -1.76 22.88
N TYR A 103 -7.31 -2.27 22.55
CA TYR A 103 -7.06 -3.69 22.39
C TYR A 103 -6.56 -4.27 23.69
N THR A 104 -7.28 -5.26 24.24
CA THR A 104 -6.97 -5.94 25.50
C THR A 104 -6.78 -7.44 25.27
N LYS A 105 -6.29 -8.17 26.28
CA LYS A 105 -6.27 -9.63 26.25
C LYS A 105 -7.68 -10.25 26.24
N LYS A 106 -8.69 -9.51 26.73
CA LYS A 106 -10.10 -9.95 26.74
C LYS A 106 -10.81 -9.68 25.41
N GLY A 107 -10.22 -8.95 24.48
CA GLY A 107 -10.81 -8.58 23.22
C GLY A 107 -10.68 -7.09 22.89
N ILE A 108 -11.70 -6.53 22.23
CA ILE A 108 -11.71 -5.15 21.76
C ILE A 108 -12.68 -4.34 22.63
N GLU A 109 -12.14 -3.42 23.44
CA GLU A 109 -12.92 -2.53 24.29
C GLU A 109 -13.26 -1.24 23.54
N ILE A 110 -14.55 -0.85 23.54
CA ILE A 110 -15.04 0.38 22.92
C ILE A 110 -14.76 1.57 23.85
N ARG A 111 -14.00 2.56 23.36
CA ARG A 111 -13.63 3.78 24.11
C ARG A 111 -14.40 5.02 23.68
N GLU A 112 -14.83 5.05 22.42
CA GLU A 112 -15.62 6.15 21.87
C GLU A 112 -16.53 5.63 20.77
N ILE A 113 -17.71 6.21 20.63
CA ILE A 113 -18.67 5.89 19.56
C ILE A 113 -19.00 7.18 18.82
N TYR A 114 -18.79 7.15 17.52
CA TYR A 114 -19.12 8.30 16.67
C TYR A 114 -20.59 8.23 16.26
N LYS A 115 -21.30 9.32 16.60
CA LYS A 115 -22.75 9.44 16.37
C LYS A 115 -23.11 9.26 14.88
N GLY A 116 -24.17 8.51 14.63
CA GLY A 116 -24.71 8.26 13.29
C GLY A 116 -24.07 7.09 12.55
N PHE A 117 -22.99 6.49 13.09
CA PHE A 117 -22.38 5.28 12.53
C PHE A 117 -23.05 4.01 13.04
N SER A 118 -22.70 2.88 12.44
CA SER A 118 -23.33 1.57 12.70
C SER A 118 -23.27 1.12 14.14
N ALA A 119 -22.20 1.40 14.87
CA ALA A 119 -22.08 1.08 16.28
C ALA A 119 -23.11 1.86 17.13
N ASP A 120 -23.30 3.15 16.84
CA ASP A 120 -24.29 4.00 17.48
C ASP A 120 -25.71 3.50 17.18
N LYS A 121 -26.04 3.26 15.91
CA LYS A 121 -27.33 2.72 15.46
C LYS A 121 -27.61 1.32 16.04
N ALA A 122 -26.57 0.52 16.23
CA ALA A 122 -26.68 -0.78 16.86
C ALA A 122 -26.84 -0.72 18.39
N GLY A 123 -26.69 0.46 19.00
CA GLY A 123 -26.84 0.65 20.45
C GLY A 123 -25.66 0.09 21.25
N LEU A 124 -24.46 0.03 20.65
CA LEU A 124 -23.23 -0.23 21.39
C LEU A 124 -22.95 0.92 22.36
N LYS A 125 -22.23 0.66 23.43
CA LYS A 125 -21.87 1.66 24.45
C LYS A 125 -20.37 1.66 24.73
N VAL A 126 -19.86 2.78 25.17
CA VAL A 126 -18.51 2.88 25.71
C VAL A 126 -18.38 1.91 26.89
N GLY A 127 -17.30 1.14 26.93
CA GLY A 127 -17.06 0.09 27.90
C GLY A 127 -17.52 -1.31 27.47
N ASP A 128 -18.25 -1.47 26.35
CA ASP A 128 -18.52 -2.80 25.79
C ASP A 128 -17.20 -3.45 25.36
N VAL A 129 -17.04 -4.74 25.63
CA VAL A 129 -15.86 -5.53 25.25
C VAL A 129 -16.28 -6.58 24.24
N ILE A 130 -15.89 -6.42 22.99
CA ILE A 130 -16.15 -7.40 21.93
C ILE A 130 -15.20 -8.59 22.16
N THR A 131 -15.73 -9.78 22.29
CA THR A 131 -15.03 -11.03 22.62
C THR A 131 -15.02 -12.04 21.48
N SER A 132 -15.98 -11.91 20.53
CA SER A 132 -16.10 -12.78 19.36
C SER A 132 -16.59 -11.99 18.15
N ILE A 133 -16.11 -12.37 16.96
CA ILE A 133 -16.51 -11.81 15.66
C ILE A 133 -16.73 -12.98 14.70
N ASP A 134 -17.89 -13.02 14.00
CA ASP A 134 -18.30 -14.09 13.10
C ASP A 134 -18.16 -15.50 13.73
N ASN A 135 -18.56 -15.63 15.00
CA ASN A 135 -18.44 -16.82 15.85
C ASN A 135 -16.97 -17.24 16.13
N GLN A 136 -15.99 -16.44 15.79
CA GLN A 136 -14.59 -16.68 16.12
C GLN A 136 -14.22 -15.88 17.38
N SER A 137 -13.73 -16.55 18.41
CA SER A 137 -13.19 -15.88 19.60
C SER A 137 -11.97 -15.06 19.24
N ILE A 138 -11.94 -13.81 19.73
CA ILE A 138 -10.83 -12.88 19.52
C ILE A 138 -10.00 -12.63 20.80
N ILE A 139 -10.27 -13.42 21.84
CA ILE A 139 -9.57 -13.36 23.13
C ILE A 139 -8.12 -13.78 22.93
N ASN A 140 -7.18 -13.08 23.58
CA ASN A 140 -5.73 -13.29 23.47
C ASN A 140 -5.11 -13.06 22.07
N MET A 141 -5.86 -12.53 21.11
CA MET A 141 -5.31 -12.15 19.81
C MET A 141 -4.46 -10.87 19.87
N GLY A 142 -3.47 -10.78 18.98
CA GLY A 142 -2.60 -9.60 18.87
C GLY A 142 -3.34 -8.39 18.30
N ARG A 143 -2.87 -7.18 18.64
CA ARG A 143 -3.47 -5.90 18.21
C ARG A 143 -3.67 -5.80 16.67
N GLU A 144 -2.72 -6.29 15.90
CA GLU A 144 -2.78 -6.25 14.43
C GLU A 144 -3.94 -7.10 13.91
N GLN A 145 -4.08 -8.33 14.42
CA GLN A 145 -5.18 -9.22 14.08
C GLN A 145 -6.53 -8.62 14.48
N LEU A 146 -6.66 -8.14 15.72
CA LEU A 146 -7.87 -7.50 16.23
C LEU A 146 -8.32 -6.30 15.39
N SER A 147 -7.37 -5.46 14.95
CA SER A 147 -7.67 -4.30 14.10
C SER A 147 -8.28 -4.69 12.74
N MET A 148 -7.98 -5.88 12.23
CA MET A 148 -8.50 -6.36 10.95
C MET A 148 -9.95 -6.81 11.02
N PHE A 149 -10.38 -7.36 12.15
CA PHE A 149 -11.75 -7.88 12.31
C PHE A 149 -12.83 -6.81 12.23
N LEU A 150 -12.59 -5.62 12.81
CA LEU A 150 -13.56 -4.52 12.76
C LEU A 150 -13.57 -3.80 11.41
N LYS A 151 -12.47 -3.85 10.66
CA LYS A 151 -12.35 -3.26 9.33
C LYS A 151 -12.72 -4.27 8.26
N GLY A 152 -13.21 -3.78 7.12
CA GLY A 152 -13.54 -4.63 5.99
C GLY A 152 -14.09 -3.83 4.83
N THR A 153 -14.78 -4.53 3.93
CA THR A 153 -15.47 -3.89 2.80
C THR A 153 -16.65 -3.06 3.30
N PRO A 154 -16.81 -1.81 2.85
CA PRO A 154 -18.01 -1.02 3.13
C PRO A 154 -19.29 -1.79 2.78
N ASN A 155 -20.33 -1.66 3.59
CA ASN A 155 -21.62 -2.34 3.49
C ASN A 155 -21.59 -3.87 3.71
N SER A 156 -20.44 -4.45 4.12
CA SER A 156 -20.41 -5.84 4.57
C SER A 156 -20.97 -5.95 5.97
N THR A 157 -21.69 -7.03 6.24
CA THR A 157 -22.29 -7.34 7.56
C THR A 157 -21.47 -8.43 8.25
N PHE A 158 -21.35 -8.36 9.56
CA PHE A 158 -20.67 -9.34 10.39
C PHE A 158 -21.34 -9.40 11.77
N SER A 159 -21.22 -10.53 12.45
CA SER A 159 -21.74 -10.71 13.81
C SER A 159 -20.67 -10.40 14.84
N ILE A 160 -21.06 -9.75 15.93
CA ILE A 160 -20.23 -9.57 17.11
C ILE A 160 -20.91 -10.17 18.32
N GLU A 161 -20.09 -10.66 19.24
CA GLU A 161 -20.50 -10.97 20.59
C GLU A 161 -19.67 -10.10 21.55
N TYR A 162 -20.35 -9.41 22.46
CA TYR A 162 -19.69 -8.50 23.37
C TYR A 162 -20.24 -8.64 24.79
N GLU A 163 -19.38 -8.37 25.75
CA GLU A 163 -19.71 -8.31 27.17
C GLU A 163 -20.10 -6.88 27.55
N ARG A 164 -21.27 -6.75 28.22
CA ARG A 164 -21.74 -5.52 28.84
C ARG A 164 -22.18 -5.81 30.26
N GLN A 165 -21.47 -5.28 31.25
CA GLN A 165 -21.78 -5.47 32.68
C GLN A 165 -21.97 -6.95 33.07
N GLY A 166 -21.09 -7.82 32.57
CA GLY A 166 -21.14 -9.28 32.82
C GLY A 166 -22.09 -10.07 31.94
N ASN A 167 -22.94 -9.44 31.12
CA ASN A 167 -23.87 -10.11 30.22
C ASN A 167 -23.29 -10.18 28.81
N LEU A 168 -23.35 -11.35 28.17
CA LEU A 168 -23.00 -11.56 26.77
C LEU A 168 -24.19 -11.18 25.88
N VAL A 169 -23.93 -10.33 24.89
CA VAL A 169 -24.91 -9.87 23.91
C VAL A 169 -24.38 -10.14 22.51
N LYS A 170 -25.18 -10.78 21.66
CA LYS A 170 -24.86 -11.02 20.25
C LYS A 170 -25.60 -10.02 19.37
N LYS A 171 -24.90 -9.46 18.38
CA LYS A 171 -25.47 -8.48 17.47
C LYS A 171 -24.85 -8.57 16.08
N GLU A 172 -25.67 -8.33 15.06
CA GLU A 172 -25.22 -8.17 13.69
C GLU A 172 -25.02 -6.69 13.37
N ILE A 173 -23.91 -6.35 12.73
CA ILE A 173 -23.52 -4.95 12.43
C ILE A 173 -23.04 -4.87 10.99
N THR A 174 -23.53 -3.87 10.26
CA THR A 174 -23.08 -3.55 8.90
C THR A 174 -22.00 -2.49 8.95
N ARG A 175 -20.89 -2.66 8.23
CA ARG A 175 -19.80 -1.69 8.17
C ARG A 175 -20.21 -0.47 7.34
N ASP A 176 -20.15 0.70 7.94
CA ASP A 176 -20.29 1.97 7.21
C ASP A 176 -19.02 2.28 6.41
N LYS A 177 -19.16 3.10 5.36
CA LYS A 177 -18.02 3.62 4.62
C LYS A 177 -17.36 4.75 5.37
N ILE A 178 -16.21 4.47 6.00
CA ILE A 178 -15.38 5.45 6.68
C ILE A 178 -14.42 6.07 5.66
N ILE A 179 -14.56 7.36 5.40
CA ILE A 179 -13.66 8.09 4.48
C ILE A 179 -12.50 8.64 5.30
N LEU A 180 -11.29 8.27 4.90
CA LEU A 180 -10.06 8.84 5.43
C LEU A 180 -9.76 10.12 4.66
N ASN A 181 -9.87 11.27 5.32
CA ASN A 181 -9.47 12.53 4.71
C ASN A 181 -7.95 12.60 4.62
N PRO A 182 -7.35 12.62 3.41
CA PRO A 182 -5.91 12.72 3.27
C PRO A 182 -5.35 14.09 3.67
N VAL A 183 -6.21 15.13 3.73
CA VAL A 183 -5.88 16.49 4.17
C VAL A 183 -6.68 16.80 5.44
N PRO A 184 -6.27 16.29 6.63
CA PRO A 184 -7.02 16.47 7.87
C PRO A 184 -7.00 17.91 8.39
N PHE A 185 -6.01 18.71 7.96
CA PHE A 185 -5.84 20.09 8.40
C PHE A 185 -5.44 21.00 7.23
N SER A 186 -6.13 22.12 7.11
CA SER A 186 -5.80 23.20 6.16
C SER A 186 -6.37 24.52 6.64
N GLU A 187 -5.52 25.41 7.18
CA GLU A 187 -5.91 26.70 7.73
C GLU A 187 -4.83 27.76 7.43
N MET A 188 -5.21 29.06 7.55
CA MET A 188 -4.24 30.13 7.64
C MET A 188 -3.57 30.09 9.02
N ILE A 189 -2.24 30.15 9.08
CA ILE A 189 -1.48 30.18 10.35
C ILE A 189 -1.07 31.60 10.74
N ASP A 190 -1.13 32.52 9.80
CA ASP A 190 -1.02 33.97 9.97
C ASP A 190 -1.80 34.65 8.82
N GLU A 191 -1.66 35.97 8.66
CA GLU A 191 -2.40 36.74 7.65
C GLU A 191 -2.07 36.38 6.21
N GLU A 192 -0.86 35.80 5.95
CA GLU A 192 -0.36 35.51 4.60
C GLU A 192 -0.09 34.04 4.35
N THR A 193 0.13 33.25 5.40
CA THR A 193 0.66 31.88 5.29
C THR A 193 -0.43 30.83 5.44
N GLY A 194 -0.70 30.10 4.39
CA GLY A 194 -1.54 28.91 4.41
C GLY A 194 -0.74 27.66 4.80
N TYR A 195 -1.37 26.79 5.58
CA TYR A 195 -0.76 25.53 6.03
C TYR A 195 -1.66 24.36 5.62
N ILE A 196 -1.11 23.39 4.90
CA ILE A 196 -1.81 22.19 4.44
C ILE A 196 -1.06 20.96 4.93
N VAL A 197 -1.73 20.07 5.66
CA VAL A 197 -1.19 18.75 6.06
C VAL A 197 -1.73 17.66 5.14
N LEU A 198 -0.84 16.95 4.46
CA LEU A 198 -1.17 15.77 3.66
C LEU A 198 -0.62 14.52 4.36
N THR A 199 -1.50 13.63 4.82
CA THR A 199 -1.11 12.42 5.58
C THR A 199 -0.95 11.16 4.75
N SER A 200 -1.51 11.12 3.53
CA SER A 200 -1.37 9.98 2.61
C SER A 200 -1.69 10.39 1.17
N PHE A 201 -1.08 9.70 0.21
CA PHE A 201 -1.41 9.84 -1.21
C PHE A 201 -2.48 8.82 -1.63
N SER A 202 -3.66 8.86 -0.97
CA SER A 202 -4.85 8.10 -1.40
C SER A 202 -5.39 8.64 -2.73
N GLU A 203 -6.32 7.92 -3.37
CA GLU A 203 -6.87 8.29 -4.70
C GLU A 203 -7.56 9.66 -4.75
N LYS A 204 -7.84 10.28 -3.60
CA LYS A 204 -8.43 11.62 -3.47
C LYS A 204 -7.44 12.71 -3.05
N ALA A 205 -6.17 12.36 -2.85
CA ALA A 205 -5.19 13.28 -2.28
C ALA A 205 -5.06 14.58 -3.10
N SER A 206 -4.90 14.49 -4.41
CA SER A 206 -4.78 15.67 -5.27
C SER A 206 -6.03 16.54 -5.29
N SER A 207 -7.23 15.94 -5.26
CA SER A 207 -8.49 16.70 -5.22
C SER A 207 -8.66 17.45 -3.90
N GLU A 208 -8.33 16.82 -2.76
CA GLU A 208 -8.44 17.46 -1.45
C GLU A 208 -7.35 18.53 -1.24
N VAL A 209 -6.11 18.29 -1.68
CA VAL A 209 -5.07 19.33 -1.70
C VAL A 209 -5.50 20.53 -2.55
N LYS A 210 -6.04 20.29 -3.74
CA LYS A 210 -6.54 21.37 -4.62
C LYS A 210 -7.66 22.17 -3.97
N LYS A 211 -8.57 21.48 -3.29
CA LYS A 211 -9.69 22.11 -2.55
C LYS A 211 -9.17 22.96 -1.39
N ALA A 212 -8.25 22.41 -0.59
CA ALA A 212 -7.61 23.12 0.52
C ALA A 212 -6.85 24.36 0.02
N TYR A 213 -6.02 24.20 -1.02
CA TYR A 213 -5.29 25.29 -1.66
C TYR A 213 -6.23 26.44 -2.09
N ARG A 214 -7.31 26.11 -2.80
CA ARG A 214 -8.28 27.13 -3.25
C ARG A 214 -9.01 27.84 -2.10
N LYS A 215 -9.32 27.10 -1.01
CA LYS A 215 -9.88 27.68 0.21
C LYS A 215 -8.94 28.74 0.78
N LEU A 216 -7.65 28.40 0.94
CA LEU A 216 -6.65 29.28 1.50
C LEU A 216 -6.33 30.47 0.59
N LYS A 217 -6.27 30.30 -0.73
CA LYS A 217 -6.12 31.42 -1.69
C LYS A 217 -7.28 32.42 -1.58
N LYS A 218 -8.51 31.95 -1.39
CA LYS A 218 -9.67 32.84 -1.14
C LYS A 218 -9.60 33.57 0.21
N ALA A 219 -8.90 32.98 1.18
CA ALA A 219 -8.66 33.59 2.49
C ALA A 219 -7.46 34.55 2.52
N GLY A 220 -6.80 34.81 1.36
CA GLY A 220 -5.70 35.75 1.27
C GLY A 220 -4.30 35.13 1.29
N MET A 221 -4.17 33.80 1.19
CA MET A 221 -2.88 33.12 1.22
C MET A 221 -1.94 33.62 0.11
N THR A 222 -0.75 34.07 0.50
CA THR A 222 0.35 34.47 -0.38
C THR A 222 1.59 33.56 -0.25
N LYS A 223 1.68 32.75 0.81
CA LYS A 223 2.75 31.78 1.11
C LYS A 223 2.16 30.45 1.53
N LEU A 224 2.80 29.33 1.17
CA LEU A 224 2.31 27.97 1.48
C LEU A 224 3.32 27.17 2.27
N VAL A 225 2.90 26.62 3.40
CA VAL A 225 3.58 25.53 4.09
C VAL A 225 2.83 24.24 3.77
N PHE A 226 3.51 23.30 3.08
CA PHE A 226 2.97 22.00 2.70
C PHE A 226 3.61 20.90 3.54
N ASP A 227 2.88 20.34 4.48
CA ASP A 227 3.40 19.38 5.45
C ASP A 227 3.20 17.93 4.98
N LEU A 228 4.32 17.26 4.71
CA LEU A 228 4.43 15.84 4.35
C LEU A 228 5.08 15.01 5.47
N ARG A 229 5.26 15.56 6.66
CA ARG A 229 5.85 14.83 7.79
C ARG A 229 4.99 13.62 8.15
N SER A 230 5.64 12.49 8.36
CA SER A 230 5.01 11.19 8.67
C SER A 230 4.04 10.66 7.60
N ASN A 231 4.09 11.20 6.39
CA ASN A 231 3.33 10.70 5.26
C ASN A 231 4.11 9.57 4.55
N PRO A 232 3.68 8.29 4.65
CA PRO A 232 4.43 7.14 4.08
C PRO A 232 4.32 7.03 2.55
N GLY A 233 3.65 7.99 1.90
CA GLY A 233 3.40 7.98 0.47
C GLY A 233 2.03 7.43 0.08
N GLY A 234 1.98 6.72 -1.04
CA GLY A 234 0.75 6.15 -1.61
C GLY A 234 0.81 6.11 -3.14
N SER A 235 -0.23 6.64 -3.80
CA SER A 235 -0.37 6.63 -5.25
C SER A 235 0.70 7.49 -5.95
N LEU A 236 1.46 6.86 -6.84
CA LEU A 236 2.40 7.54 -7.75
C LEU A 236 1.68 8.60 -8.61
N LEU A 237 0.47 8.28 -9.10
CA LEU A 237 -0.28 9.22 -9.94
C LEU A 237 -0.73 10.45 -9.16
N GLU A 238 -1.07 10.31 -7.89
CA GLU A 238 -1.44 11.44 -7.04
C GLU A 238 -0.24 12.34 -6.74
N SER A 239 0.98 11.78 -6.53
CA SER A 239 2.18 12.61 -6.37
C SER A 239 2.48 13.43 -7.63
N ILE A 240 2.35 12.82 -8.83
CA ILE A 240 2.53 13.53 -10.09
C ILE A 240 1.50 14.66 -10.26
N ARG A 241 0.22 14.42 -9.91
CA ARG A 241 -0.84 15.43 -9.97
C ARG A 241 -0.57 16.58 -9.02
N ILE A 242 -0.11 16.30 -7.80
CA ILE A 242 0.20 17.33 -6.81
C ILE A 242 1.45 18.13 -7.23
N SER A 243 2.52 17.48 -7.70
CA SER A 243 3.67 18.19 -8.27
C SER A 243 3.27 19.10 -9.45
N ASN A 244 2.32 18.64 -10.28
CA ASN A 244 1.81 19.44 -11.40
C ASN A 244 1.00 20.67 -10.97
N PHE A 245 0.58 20.79 -9.73
CA PHE A 245 -0.05 22.03 -9.25
C PHE A 245 0.92 23.20 -9.23
N PHE A 246 2.21 22.93 -9.05
CA PHE A 246 3.24 23.92 -8.83
C PHE A 246 4.38 23.90 -9.87
N LEU A 247 4.32 23.01 -10.84
CA LEU A 247 5.32 22.89 -11.90
C LEU A 247 4.69 23.08 -13.28
N PRO A 248 5.40 23.71 -14.24
CA PRO A 248 4.91 23.89 -15.60
C PRO A 248 4.61 22.55 -16.29
N LYS A 249 3.75 22.59 -17.30
CA LYS A 249 3.46 21.44 -18.16
C LYS A 249 4.71 20.93 -18.88
N GLY A 250 4.85 19.60 -18.98
CA GLY A 250 5.93 18.92 -19.70
C GLY A 250 7.16 18.60 -18.85
N LYS A 251 7.22 19.05 -17.59
CA LYS A 251 8.33 18.76 -16.67
C LYS A 251 8.35 17.30 -16.23
N GLU A 252 9.52 16.69 -16.24
CA GLU A 252 9.73 15.32 -15.74
C GLU A 252 9.65 15.32 -14.20
N ILE A 253 8.83 14.46 -13.64
CA ILE A 253 8.62 14.36 -12.18
C ILE A 253 9.37 13.17 -11.60
N VAL A 254 9.27 12.02 -12.27
CA VAL A 254 9.91 10.79 -11.81
C VAL A 254 10.08 9.82 -12.98
N ARG A 255 11.14 9.04 -12.93
CA ARG A 255 11.41 7.95 -13.87
C ARG A 255 11.44 6.62 -13.12
N THR A 256 10.72 5.63 -13.64
CA THR A 256 10.80 4.25 -13.16
C THR A 256 11.62 3.41 -14.10
N LYS A 257 12.52 2.58 -13.56
CA LYS A 257 13.33 1.62 -14.32
C LYS A 257 12.98 0.21 -13.85
N ALA A 258 12.74 -0.70 -14.80
CA ALA A 258 12.41 -2.08 -14.50
C ALA A 258 13.24 -3.05 -15.36
N LYS A 259 13.41 -4.30 -14.89
CA LYS A 259 14.06 -5.38 -15.65
C LYS A 259 13.37 -5.57 -17.01
N ILE A 260 12.05 -5.55 -17.04
CA ILE A 260 11.25 -5.62 -18.27
C ILE A 260 11.03 -4.20 -18.78
N LYS A 261 11.65 -3.84 -19.92
CA LYS A 261 11.63 -2.47 -20.49
C LYS A 261 10.24 -1.83 -20.60
N LYS A 262 9.20 -2.60 -20.99
CA LYS A 262 7.82 -2.10 -21.09
C LYS A 262 7.22 -1.59 -19.78
N TRP A 263 7.86 -1.86 -18.64
CA TRP A 263 7.45 -1.37 -17.33
C TRP A 263 8.25 -0.15 -16.85
N SER A 264 9.25 0.24 -17.63
CA SER A 264 9.99 1.48 -17.38
C SER A 264 9.22 2.64 -17.98
N ASN A 265 9.00 3.70 -17.20
CA ASN A 265 8.23 4.87 -17.62
C ASN A 265 8.87 6.17 -17.12
N THR A 266 8.72 7.22 -17.90
CA THR A 266 9.01 8.59 -17.50
C THR A 266 7.69 9.32 -17.33
N TYR A 267 7.45 9.84 -16.14
CA TYR A 267 6.24 10.56 -15.79
C TYR A 267 6.50 12.06 -15.82
N LYS A 268 5.65 12.77 -16.54
CA LYS A 268 5.75 14.23 -16.72
C LYS A 268 4.44 14.91 -16.32
N THR A 269 4.52 16.19 -15.96
CA THR A 269 3.35 17.05 -15.78
C THR A 269 2.56 17.15 -17.08
N LYS A 270 1.23 17.04 -17.00
CA LYS A 270 0.35 17.02 -18.19
C LYS A 270 -0.62 18.19 -18.26
N ASN A 271 -0.98 18.74 -17.10
CA ASN A 271 -1.99 19.79 -16.99
C ASN A 271 -1.35 21.16 -16.74
N ASN A 272 -2.12 22.22 -16.94
CA ASN A 272 -1.72 23.55 -16.48
C ASN A 272 -1.60 23.56 -14.96
N PRO A 273 -0.58 24.25 -14.41
CA PRO A 273 -0.38 24.38 -12.97
C PRO A 273 -1.52 25.16 -12.31
N LEU A 274 -1.64 25.04 -11.00
CA LEU A 274 -2.52 25.90 -10.20
C LEU A 274 -1.85 27.26 -9.92
N ASP A 275 -0.58 27.22 -9.57
CA ASP A 275 0.19 28.42 -9.20
C ASP A 275 1.69 28.13 -9.37
N LEU A 276 2.36 28.96 -10.15
CA LEU A 276 3.81 28.88 -10.40
C LEU A 276 4.61 29.81 -9.48
N GLU A 277 3.96 30.79 -8.87
CA GLU A 277 4.64 31.92 -8.23
C GLU A 277 4.61 31.85 -6.68
N ILE A 278 3.56 31.24 -6.08
CA ILE A 278 3.43 31.21 -4.63
C ILE A 278 4.68 30.60 -3.96
N PRO A 279 5.35 31.28 -3.01
CA PRO A 279 6.43 30.69 -2.24
C PRO A 279 5.96 29.45 -1.48
N ILE A 280 6.73 28.35 -1.55
CA ILE A 280 6.37 27.06 -0.93
C ILE A 280 7.51 26.56 -0.04
N VAL A 281 7.17 26.19 1.17
CA VAL A 281 8.00 25.37 2.05
C VAL A 281 7.35 23.99 2.18
N VAL A 282 8.09 22.93 1.92
CA VAL A 282 7.66 21.55 2.12
C VAL A 282 8.33 21.00 3.37
N LEU A 283 7.52 20.54 4.34
CA LEU A 283 8.03 19.92 5.56
C LEU A 283 8.12 18.41 5.40
N VAL A 284 9.28 17.83 5.73
CA VAL A 284 9.53 16.38 5.67
C VAL A 284 10.20 15.88 6.96
N ASN A 285 10.06 14.57 7.23
CA ASN A 285 10.80 13.89 8.30
C ASN A 285 11.19 12.45 7.87
N GLU A 286 11.84 11.72 8.77
CA GLU A 286 12.30 10.34 8.55
C GLU A 286 11.20 9.32 8.19
N ARG A 287 9.93 9.69 8.33
CA ARG A 287 8.77 8.88 7.93
C ARG A 287 8.10 9.39 6.64
N SER A 288 8.58 10.49 6.08
CA SER A 288 8.17 10.94 4.74
C SER A 288 8.77 10.02 3.69
N ALA A 289 7.96 9.25 2.96
CA ALA A 289 8.45 8.19 2.08
C ALA A 289 7.78 8.16 0.70
N SER A 290 8.48 7.59 -0.30
CA SER A 290 7.90 7.24 -1.61
C SER A 290 7.23 8.44 -2.32
N ALA A 291 5.90 8.49 -2.46
CA ALA A 291 5.16 9.59 -3.10
C ALA A 291 5.45 10.97 -2.46
N SER A 292 5.70 11.01 -1.15
CA SER A 292 6.14 12.23 -0.46
C SER A 292 7.50 12.70 -0.95
N GLU A 293 8.42 11.75 -1.18
CA GLU A 293 9.76 12.03 -1.69
C GLU A 293 9.73 12.44 -3.17
N ILE A 294 8.78 11.91 -3.95
CA ILE A 294 8.56 12.36 -5.34
C ILE A 294 8.13 13.82 -5.37
N VAL A 295 7.17 14.21 -4.53
CA VAL A 295 6.70 15.61 -4.50
C VAL A 295 7.79 16.53 -3.98
N SER A 296 8.40 16.24 -2.83
CA SER A 296 9.45 17.09 -2.26
C SER A 296 10.67 17.16 -3.19
N GLY A 297 11.13 16.04 -3.73
CA GLY A 297 12.28 16.00 -4.65
C GLY A 297 12.01 16.73 -5.96
N SER A 298 10.85 16.51 -6.59
CA SER A 298 10.53 17.22 -7.84
C SER A 298 10.40 18.73 -7.64
N LEU A 299 9.82 19.19 -6.52
CA LEU A 299 9.75 20.62 -6.25
C LEU A 299 11.11 21.21 -5.90
N GLN A 300 12.00 20.47 -5.25
CA GLN A 300 13.38 20.85 -4.96
C GLN A 300 14.21 20.92 -6.24
N ASP A 301 14.18 19.90 -7.09
CA ASP A 301 14.99 19.80 -8.31
C ASP A 301 14.66 20.91 -9.33
N TYR A 302 13.46 21.47 -9.26
CA TYR A 302 13.04 22.60 -10.09
C TYR A 302 13.11 23.95 -9.36
N ASP A 303 13.80 24.04 -8.22
CA ASP A 303 13.90 25.24 -7.40
C ASP A 303 12.54 25.89 -7.06
N ARG A 304 11.49 25.06 -6.99
CA ARG A 304 10.10 25.51 -6.81
C ARG A 304 9.70 25.61 -5.35
N ALA A 305 10.35 24.88 -4.47
CA ALA A 305 10.07 24.88 -3.03
C ALA A 305 11.35 24.71 -2.21
N VAL A 306 11.34 25.29 -1.02
CA VAL A 306 12.34 25.00 0.02
C VAL A 306 11.90 23.77 0.79
N ILE A 307 12.77 22.78 0.91
CA ILE A 307 12.49 21.56 1.70
C ILE A 307 13.11 21.72 3.09
N MET A 308 12.29 21.56 4.12
CA MET A 308 12.69 21.73 5.52
C MET A 308 12.36 20.52 6.37
N GLY A 309 13.21 20.26 7.36
CA GLY A 309 13.00 19.19 8.34
C GLY A 309 14.14 18.20 8.42
N LYS A 310 13.82 16.90 8.57
CA LYS A 310 14.82 15.83 8.67
C LYS A 310 14.92 15.07 7.34
N ARG A 311 16.04 14.35 7.17
CA ARG A 311 16.23 13.43 6.05
C ARG A 311 15.02 12.48 5.92
N SER A 312 14.47 12.36 4.72
CA SER A 312 13.35 11.48 4.39
C SER A 312 13.74 10.00 4.44
N PHE A 313 12.78 9.11 4.29
CA PHE A 313 12.93 7.66 4.43
C PHE A 313 13.89 7.04 3.40
N GLY A 314 13.90 7.51 2.14
CA GLY A 314 14.73 6.97 1.06
C GLY A 314 14.11 5.78 0.31
N LYS A 315 12.76 5.71 0.18
CA LYS A 315 12.08 4.64 -0.57
C LYS A 315 12.08 4.92 -2.06
N GLY A 316 13.13 4.49 -2.77
CA GLY A 316 13.27 4.59 -4.23
C GLY A 316 12.68 3.42 -5.03
N LEU A 317 11.67 2.72 -4.52
CA LEU A 317 11.07 1.53 -5.15
C LEU A 317 9.59 1.72 -5.45
N VAL A 318 9.13 1.16 -6.60
CA VAL A 318 7.71 1.08 -6.97
C VAL A 318 7.25 -0.37 -6.84
N GLN A 319 6.29 -0.60 -5.96
CA GLN A 319 5.65 -1.91 -5.77
C GLN A 319 4.49 -2.08 -6.74
N ARG A 320 4.34 -3.29 -7.29
CA ARG A 320 3.20 -3.68 -8.13
C ARG A 320 2.57 -4.95 -7.58
N TYR A 321 1.26 -4.96 -7.49
CA TYR A 321 0.50 -6.17 -7.19
C TYR A 321 0.41 -7.06 -8.45
N ARG A 322 0.52 -8.37 -8.24
CA ARG A 322 0.41 -9.40 -9.27
C ARG A 322 -0.39 -10.58 -8.72
#